data_f317bca3d58b2981e98075af31aff692
#
_entry.id   f317bca3d58b2981e98075af31aff692
#
_cell.length_a   1.000
_cell.length_b   1.000
_cell.length_c   1.000
_cell.angle_alpha   90.00
_cell.angle_beta   90.00
_cell.angle_gamma   90.00
#
_symmetry.space_group_name_H-M   'P 1'
#
loop_
_entity.id
_entity.type
_entity.pdbx_description
1 polymer ?
#
loop_
_entity_poly.entity_id
_entity_poly.type
_entity_poly.pdbx_seq_one_letter_code
_entity_poly.pdbx_strand_id
1 'polypeptide(L)'
;MTLLGAAEIRALAEKLDLKPAKSLGQNFVIDANVCRKIVRTAGVAAGDVALEIGPGLGSLTLALMEEATSVIAVEIDSRLATQLPLTAALHSDRSEILTVINQDALQVKSLPGQPTVLVANLPYNVSVPVFLHLLEIIPTLRSGVVMVQAEVADRLAAKPNTKEYGIPSVKAAWWVEVTGAGSVSRSIFWPAPNVDSKLVGFKRRATPGDEKLRKEVFAIIDLAFAQRRKMLRAALSSRYGGSAAAEAHLIAAGIDPTLRGESLDIHAFCKIAQQGLES
;
A
#
# COMPACT_ATOMS: atom_id res chain seq x y z
N MET A 1 -24.90 14.07 5.82
CA MET A 1 -24.31 12.80 5.31
C MET A 1 -24.52 11.69 6.34
N THR A 2 -24.87 10.48 5.91
CA THR A 2 -24.99 9.29 6.76
C THR A 2 -24.00 8.22 6.27
N LEU A 3 -23.44 7.44 7.20
CA LEU A 3 -22.56 6.32 6.82
C LEU A 3 -23.34 5.02 6.86
N LEU A 4 -22.87 4.02 6.07
CA LEU A 4 -23.47 2.69 6.02
C LEU A 4 -23.35 1.96 7.36
N GLY A 5 -24.45 1.39 7.81
CA GLY A 5 -24.50 0.47 8.94
C GLY A 5 -24.45 -1.00 8.50
N ALA A 6 -24.23 -1.90 9.46
CA ALA A 6 -24.11 -3.35 9.20
C ALA A 6 -25.34 -3.95 8.49
N ALA A 7 -26.55 -3.47 8.79
CA ALA A 7 -27.79 -3.94 8.16
C ALA A 7 -27.86 -3.54 6.69
N GLU A 8 -27.50 -2.29 6.38
CA GLU A 8 -27.51 -1.76 5.01
C GLU A 8 -26.48 -2.46 4.13
N ILE A 9 -25.27 -2.71 4.67
CA ILE A 9 -24.20 -3.44 3.96
C ILE A 9 -24.68 -4.83 3.57
N ARG A 10 -25.33 -5.54 4.48
CA ARG A 10 -25.88 -6.88 4.18
C ARG A 10 -27.01 -6.82 3.15
N ALA A 11 -27.90 -5.84 3.27
CA ALA A 11 -28.98 -5.65 2.30
C ALA A 11 -28.47 -5.30 0.90
N LEU A 12 -27.45 -4.44 0.81
CA LEU A 12 -26.77 -4.12 -0.46
C LEU A 12 -26.07 -5.34 -1.05
N ALA A 13 -25.39 -6.12 -0.23
CA ALA A 13 -24.72 -7.34 -0.67
C ALA A 13 -25.71 -8.38 -1.19
N GLU A 14 -26.85 -8.56 -0.52
CA GLU A 14 -27.94 -9.42 -0.97
C GLU A 14 -28.55 -8.93 -2.29
N LYS A 15 -28.87 -7.65 -2.37
CA LYS A 15 -29.41 -7.02 -3.60
C LYS A 15 -28.51 -7.22 -4.82
N LEU A 16 -27.19 -7.22 -4.62
CA LEU A 16 -26.18 -7.38 -5.67
C LEU A 16 -25.79 -8.85 -5.92
N ASP A 17 -26.44 -9.80 -5.24
CA ASP A 17 -26.04 -11.22 -5.22
C ASP A 17 -24.52 -11.39 -4.98
N LEU A 18 -23.99 -10.60 -4.07
CA LEU A 18 -22.59 -10.68 -3.70
C LEU A 18 -22.37 -11.87 -2.76
N LYS A 19 -21.72 -12.88 -3.28
CA LYS A 19 -21.06 -13.90 -2.45
C LYS A 19 -19.63 -13.42 -2.24
N PRO A 20 -19.29 -12.87 -1.03
CA PRO A 20 -17.95 -12.29 -0.83
C PRO A 20 -16.88 -13.26 -1.29
N ALA A 21 -16.19 -12.91 -2.37
CA ALA A 21 -15.26 -13.81 -3.03
C ALA A 21 -13.94 -13.78 -2.25
N LYS A 22 -13.55 -14.91 -1.67
CA LYS A 22 -12.24 -15.07 -1.00
C LYS A 22 -11.08 -14.73 -1.95
N SER A 23 -11.24 -15.01 -3.24
CA SER A 23 -10.25 -14.69 -4.29
C SER A 23 -10.04 -13.20 -4.49
N LEU A 24 -11.05 -12.36 -4.20
CA LEU A 24 -10.96 -10.90 -4.27
C LEU A 24 -10.63 -10.26 -2.92
N GLY A 25 -10.48 -11.06 -1.85
CA GLY A 25 -10.18 -10.55 -0.51
C GLY A 25 -11.28 -9.65 0.06
N GLN A 26 -12.54 -9.83 -0.35
CA GLN A 26 -13.65 -8.95 0.00
C GLN A 26 -14.07 -9.14 1.46
N ASN A 27 -13.72 -8.14 2.29
CA ASN A 27 -14.18 -7.98 3.67
C ASN A 27 -14.65 -6.53 3.81
N PHE A 28 -15.96 -6.32 3.86
CA PHE A 28 -16.56 -4.99 3.93
C PHE A 28 -16.52 -4.46 5.37
N VAL A 29 -16.10 -3.21 5.53
CA VAL A 29 -16.12 -2.55 6.84
C VAL A 29 -17.57 -2.16 7.16
N ILE A 30 -18.07 -2.62 8.33
CA ILE A 30 -19.46 -2.40 8.77
C ILE A 30 -19.59 -1.43 9.95
N ASP A 31 -18.49 -0.79 10.36
CA ASP A 31 -18.45 0.15 11.49
C ASP A 31 -18.10 1.57 11.02
N ALA A 32 -19.09 2.43 11.02
CA ALA A 32 -18.97 3.83 10.62
C ALA A 32 -17.94 4.62 11.46
N ASN A 33 -17.84 4.34 12.78
CA ASN A 33 -16.90 5.04 13.65
C ASN A 33 -15.47 4.66 13.34
N VAL A 34 -15.24 3.40 12.97
CA VAL A 34 -13.92 2.95 12.52
C VAL A 34 -13.56 3.59 11.18
N CYS A 35 -14.48 3.72 10.22
CA CYS A 35 -14.23 4.44 8.97
C CYS A 35 -13.79 5.89 9.24
N ARG A 36 -14.50 6.63 10.07
CA ARG A 36 -14.11 8.00 10.46
C ARG A 36 -12.77 8.03 11.20
N LYS A 37 -12.49 7.04 12.05
CA LYS A 37 -11.19 6.92 12.73
C LYS A 37 -10.06 6.75 11.74
N ILE A 38 -10.23 5.90 10.72
CA ILE A 38 -9.22 5.66 9.66
C ILE A 38 -8.95 6.97 8.90
N VAL A 39 -10.00 7.69 8.48
CA VAL A 39 -9.89 8.96 7.75
C VAL A 39 -9.15 10.02 8.60
N ARG A 40 -9.50 10.16 9.88
CA ARG A 40 -8.79 11.06 10.81
C ARG A 40 -7.32 10.64 11.02
N THR A 41 -7.05 9.34 11.14
CA THR A 41 -5.68 8.81 11.28
C THR A 41 -4.83 9.11 10.06
N ALA A 42 -5.44 9.12 8.86
CA ALA A 42 -4.78 9.49 7.61
C ALA A 42 -4.51 11.01 7.50
N GLY A 43 -5.15 11.81 8.35
CA GLY A 43 -5.04 13.27 8.32
C GLY A 43 -5.66 13.88 7.06
N VAL A 44 -6.75 13.29 6.56
CA VAL A 44 -7.51 13.85 5.44
C VAL A 44 -8.12 15.18 5.86
N ALA A 45 -7.99 16.19 5.01
CA ALA A 45 -8.45 17.55 5.28
C ALA A 45 -9.12 18.17 4.05
N ALA A 46 -9.82 19.28 4.28
CA ALA A 46 -10.32 20.13 3.20
C ALA A 46 -9.13 20.57 2.29
N GLY A 47 -9.30 20.37 0.98
CA GLY A 47 -8.23 20.58 -0.01
C GLY A 47 -7.56 19.30 -0.49
N ASP A 48 -7.78 18.16 0.21
CA ASP A 48 -7.28 16.88 -0.26
C ASP A 48 -8.13 16.28 -1.37
N VAL A 49 -7.45 15.66 -2.33
CA VAL A 49 -8.00 14.69 -3.26
C VAL A 49 -7.69 13.30 -2.72
N ALA A 50 -8.69 12.64 -2.16
CA ALA A 50 -8.51 11.32 -1.55
C ALA A 50 -8.59 10.23 -2.63
N LEU A 51 -7.64 9.27 -2.57
CA LEU A 51 -7.67 8.05 -3.36
C LEU A 51 -8.08 6.88 -2.47
N GLU A 52 -9.04 6.11 -2.92
CA GLU A 52 -9.43 4.85 -2.30
C GLU A 52 -9.28 3.71 -3.29
N ILE A 53 -8.71 2.60 -2.85
CA ILE A 53 -8.61 1.37 -3.63
C ILE A 53 -9.49 0.29 -2.97
N GLY A 54 -10.37 -0.31 -3.78
CA GLY A 54 -11.31 -1.32 -3.29
C GLY A 54 -12.38 -0.72 -2.37
N PRO A 55 -13.14 0.29 -2.79
CA PRO A 55 -14.17 0.92 -1.97
C PRO A 55 -15.28 -0.03 -1.54
N GLY A 56 -15.48 -1.11 -2.29
CA GLY A 56 -16.51 -2.08 -2.01
C GLY A 56 -17.90 -1.46 -2.06
N LEU A 57 -18.65 -1.59 -0.96
CA LEU A 57 -20.00 -1.02 -0.83
C LEU A 57 -20.02 0.47 -0.45
N GLY A 58 -18.84 1.08 -0.15
CA GLY A 58 -18.72 2.52 0.07
C GLY A 58 -18.60 2.99 1.51
N SER A 59 -18.40 2.09 2.48
CA SER A 59 -18.31 2.48 3.90
C SER A 59 -17.21 3.52 4.17
N LEU A 60 -16.00 3.26 3.67
CA LEU A 60 -14.87 4.16 3.84
C LEU A 60 -14.96 5.35 2.87
N THR A 61 -15.50 5.14 1.66
CA THR A 61 -15.76 6.19 0.67
C THR A 61 -16.62 7.33 1.24
N LEU A 62 -17.73 6.99 1.90
CA LEU A 62 -18.61 7.98 2.53
C LEU A 62 -17.90 8.76 3.64
N ALA A 63 -17.06 8.08 4.44
CA ALA A 63 -16.27 8.77 5.46
C ALA A 63 -15.20 9.71 4.84
N LEU A 64 -14.62 9.36 3.71
CA LEU A 64 -13.71 10.22 2.95
C LEU A 64 -14.44 11.45 2.39
N MET A 65 -15.66 11.26 1.88
CA MET A 65 -16.48 12.35 1.36
C MET A 65 -16.93 13.35 2.43
N GLU A 66 -16.89 13.00 3.72
CA GLU A 66 -17.13 13.95 4.83
C GLU A 66 -16.03 15.01 4.90
N GLU A 67 -14.77 14.66 4.62
CA GLU A 67 -13.58 15.46 4.91
C GLU A 67 -12.87 15.99 3.65
N ALA A 68 -12.78 15.17 2.58
CA ALA A 68 -12.02 15.50 1.37
C ALA A 68 -12.76 16.48 0.44
N THR A 69 -12.01 17.18 -0.40
CA THR A 69 -12.56 18.01 -1.48
C THR A 69 -13.11 17.16 -2.61
N SER A 70 -12.42 16.05 -2.94
CA SER A 70 -12.89 15.04 -3.89
C SER A 70 -12.37 13.67 -3.53
N VAL A 71 -13.07 12.64 -4.00
CA VAL A 71 -12.72 11.23 -3.77
C VAL A 71 -12.63 10.52 -5.11
N ILE A 72 -11.51 9.86 -5.36
CA ILE A 72 -11.30 8.98 -6.51
C ILE A 72 -11.28 7.55 -5.96
N ALA A 73 -12.21 6.71 -6.41
CA ALA A 73 -12.34 5.33 -5.98
C ALA A 73 -12.06 4.38 -7.15
N VAL A 74 -11.11 3.45 -6.98
CA VAL A 74 -10.77 2.44 -7.99
C VAL A 74 -11.27 1.08 -7.52
N GLU A 75 -12.19 0.49 -8.28
CA GLU A 75 -12.85 -0.78 -7.97
C GLU A 75 -12.76 -1.75 -9.14
N ILE A 76 -12.32 -2.97 -8.86
CA ILE A 76 -12.17 -4.02 -9.88
C ILE A 76 -13.51 -4.73 -10.19
N ASP A 77 -14.38 -4.90 -9.18
CA ASP A 77 -15.70 -5.52 -9.37
C ASP A 77 -16.69 -4.51 -10.00
N SER A 78 -17.11 -4.78 -11.24
CA SER A 78 -17.99 -3.89 -11.98
C SER A 78 -19.37 -3.66 -11.31
N ARG A 79 -19.88 -4.64 -10.54
CA ARG A 79 -21.14 -4.51 -9.80
C ARG A 79 -21.00 -3.50 -8.68
N LEU A 80 -19.87 -3.56 -7.94
CA LEU A 80 -19.55 -2.61 -6.86
C LEU A 80 -19.25 -1.22 -7.43
N ALA A 81 -18.49 -1.14 -8.52
CA ALA A 81 -18.20 0.12 -9.20
C ALA A 81 -19.47 0.82 -9.71
N THR A 82 -20.46 0.06 -10.20
CA THR A 82 -21.76 0.58 -10.64
C THR A 82 -22.64 1.00 -9.46
N GLN A 83 -22.61 0.26 -8.35
CA GLN A 83 -23.43 0.55 -7.17
C GLN A 83 -22.90 1.75 -6.36
N LEU A 84 -21.60 1.97 -6.31
CA LEU A 84 -20.98 2.97 -5.45
C LEU A 84 -21.51 4.40 -5.65
N PRO A 85 -21.68 4.93 -6.89
CA PRO A 85 -22.28 6.25 -7.10
C PRO A 85 -23.72 6.33 -6.58
N LEU A 86 -24.50 5.25 -6.71
CA LEU A 86 -25.87 5.18 -6.20
C LEU A 86 -25.90 5.22 -4.67
N THR A 87 -24.98 4.50 -4.03
CA THR A 87 -24.79 4.54 -2.58
C THR A 87 -24.42 5.95 -2.14
N ALA A 88 -23.48 6.61 -2.82
CA ALA A 88 -23.06 7.98 -2.51
C ALA A 88 -24.22 8.97 -2.65
N ALA A 89 -25.01 8.89 -3.71
CA ALA A 89 -26.16 9.77 -3.93
C ALA A 89 -27.27 9.60 -2.87
N LEU A 90 -27.44 8.39 -2.32
CA LEU A 90 -28.42 8.12 -1.26
C LEU A 90 -27.97 8.67 0.09
N HIS A 91 -26.67 8.69 0.38
CA HIS A 91 -26.12 9.00 1.70
C HIS A 91 -25.47 10.38 1.82
N SER A 92 -25.26 11.09 0.69
CA SER A 92 -24.54 12.37 0.67
C SER A 92 -25.14 13.35 -0.32
N ASP A 93 -25.27 14.60 0.11
CA ASP A 93 -25.63 15.75 -0.75
C ASP A 93 -24.45 16.21 -1.63
N ARG A 94 -23.28 15.57 -1.47
CA ARG A 94 -22.03 15.89 -2.17
C ARG A 94 -21.57 14.72 -3.06
N SER A 95 -22.50 13.94 -3.62
CA SER A 95 -22.15 12.78 -4.43
C SER A 95 -21.35 13.14 -5.70
N GLU A 96 -21.43 14.39 -6.16
CA GLU A 96 -20.66 14.91 -7.30
C GLU A 96 -19.15 14.96 -7.10
N ILE A 97 -18.68 14.94 -5.84
CA ILE A 97 -17.21 14.90 -5.55
C ILE A 97 -16.59 13.51 -5.72
N LEU A 98 -17.41 12.47 -5.94
CA LEU A 98 -16.95 11.10 -6.11
C LEU A 98 -16.74 10.77 -7.58
N THR A 99 -15.53 10.31 -7.90
CA THR A 99 -15.22 9.71 -9.22
C THR A 99 -14.90 8.24 -9.01
N VAL A 100 -15.67 7.37 -9.68
CA VAL A 100 -15.45 5.91 -9.63
C VAL A 100 -14.82 5.43 -10.93
N ILE A 101 -13.77 4.62 -10.80
CA ILE A 101 -13.02 4.02 -11.92
C ILE A 101 -13.12 2.51 -11.78
N ASN A 102 -13.76 1.85 -12.73
CA ASN A 102 -13.82 0.40 -12.76
C ASN A 102 -12.57 -0.15 -13.45
N GLN A 103 -11.55 -0.48 -12.66
CA GLN A 103 -10.26 -0.97 -13.14
C GLN A 103 -9.52 -1.77 -12.07
N ASP A 104 -8.64 -2.68 -12.50
CA ASP A 104 -7.64 -3.28 -11.61
C ASP A 104 -6.60 -2.22 -11.19
N ALA A 105 -6.41 -2.04 -9.89
CA ALA A 105 -5.47 -1.08 -9.34
C ALA A 105 -4.01 -1.29 -9.82
N LEU A 106 -3.62 -2.54 -10.12
CA LEU A 106 -2.31 -2.87 -10.68
C LEU A 106 -2.15 -2.46 -12.15
N GLN A 107 -3.26 -2.19 -12.86
CA GLN A 107 -3.25 -1.76 -14.26
C GLN A 107 -3.44 -0.25 -14.42
N VAL A 108 -3.64 0.47 -13.33
CA VAL A 108 -3.75 1.93 -13.35
C VAL A 108 -2.43 2.53 -13.78
N LYS A 109 -2.46 3.37 -14.83
CA LYS A 109 -1.29 4.12 -15.32
C LYS A 109 -1.36 5.60 -14.95
N SER A 110 -2.57 6.13 -14.86
CA SER A 110 -2.85 7.50 -14.45
C SER A 110 -4.26 7.59 -13.88
N LEU A 111 -4.50 8.59 -13.06
CA LEU A 111 -5.82 8.87 -12.50
C LEU A 111 -6.25 10.29 -12.85
N PRO A 112 -7.55 10.57 -12.98
CA PRO A 112 -8.04 11.93 -13.07
C PRO A 112 -7.70 12.68 -11.77
N GLY A 113 -7.48 13.98 -11.88
CA GLY A 113 -7.05 14.79 -10.74
C GLY A 113 -5.60 14.46 -10.32
N GLN A 114 -5.24 14.89 -9.15
CA GLN A 114 -3.92 14.64 -8.55
C GLN A 114 -4.13 14.18 -7.11
N PRO A 115 -4.33 12.88 -6.85
CA PRO A 115 -4.53 12.38 -5.50
C PRO A 115 -3.40 12.81 -4.57
N THR A 116 -3.78 13.33 -3.39
CA THR A 116 -2.83 13.83 -2.39
C THR A 116 -2.71 12.91 -1.19
N VAL A 117 -3.78 12.14 -0.90
CA VAL A 117 -3.84 11.21 0.22
C VAL A 117 -4.43 9.88 -0.23
N LEU A 118 -3.83 8.77 0.20
CA LEU A 118 -4.34 7.41 -0.02
C LEU A 118 -4.95 6.87 1.27
N VAL A 119 -6.22 6.48 1.22
CA VAL A 119 -6.88 5.80 2.34
C VAL A 119 -7.63 4.59 1.80
N ALA A 120 -7.23 3.39 2.19
CA ALA A 120 -7.80 2.18 1.59
C ALA A 120 -7.80 1.00 2.56
N ASN A 121 -8.84 0.16 2.45
CA ASN A 121 -8.82 -1.21 2.95
C ASN A 121 -8.35 -2.12 1.80
N LEU A 122 -7.04 -2.35 1.70
CA LEU A 122 -6.46 -3.05 0.57
C LEU A 122 -6.80 -4.54 0.57
N PRO A 123 -7.12 -5.13 -0.61
CA PRO A 123 -7.30 -6.57 -0.72
C PRO A 123 -6.05 -7.32 -0.27
N TYR A 124 -6.21 -8.31 0.62
CA TYR A 124 -5.10 -8.93 1.35
C TYR A 124 -4.06 -9.61 0.45
N ASN A 125 -4.50 -10.20 -0.65
CA ASN A 125 -3.64 -10.95 -1.57
C ASN A 125 -2.75 -10.08 -2.47
N VAL A 126 -3.11 -8.81 -2.66
CA VAL A 126 -2.41 -7.87 -3.58
C VAL A 126 -1.99 -6.56 -2.91
N SER A 127 -2.14 -6.45 -1.59
CA SER A 127 -1.93 -5.19 -0.86
C SER A 127 -0.54 -4.58 -1.07
N VAL A 128 0.54 -5.38 -0.97
CA VAL A 128 1.91 -4.89 -1.16
C VAL A 128 2.17 -4.46 -2.61
N PRO A 129 1.90 -5.28 -3.64
CA PRO A 129 2.04 -4.87 -5.03
C PRO A 129 1.27 -3.60 -5.37
N VAL A 130 0.00 -3.51 -4.94
CA VAL A 130 -0.84 -2.32 -5.18
C VAL A 130 -0.25 -1.09 -4.49
N PHE A 131 0.15 -1.21 -3.23
CA PHE A 131 0.73 -0.09 -2.48
C PHE A 131 2.01 0.45 -3.15
N LEU A 132 2.95 -0.43 -3.52
CA LEU A 132 4.18 -0.03 -4.18
C LEU A 132 3.93 0.57 -5.56
N HIS A 133 3.00 -0.01 -6.34
CA HIS A 133 2.62 0.50 -7.65
C HIS A 133 2.05 1.91 -7.58
N LEU A 134 1.13 2.18 -6.63
CA LEU A 134 0.55 3.51 -6.46
C LEU A 134 1.60 4.56 -6.03
N LEU A 135 2.55 4.19 -5.17
CA LEU A 135 3.64 5.08 -4.78
C LEU A 135 4.54 5.45 -5.97
N GLU A 136 4.71 4.52 -6.92
CA GLU A 136 5.49 4.72 -8.13
C GLU A 136 4.78 5.66 -9.11
N ILE A 137 3.50 5.38 -9.42
CA ILE A 137 2.78 6.08 -10.51
C ILE A 137 2.12 7.39 -10.08
N ILE A 138 1.96 7.64 -8.77
CA ILE A 138 1.27 8.83 -8.24
C ILE A 138 2.23 9.62 -7.34
N PRO A 139 3.09 10.47 -7.92
CA PRO A 139 4.06 11.25 -7.14
C PRO A 139 3.41 12.31 -6.24
N THR A 140 2.17 12.68 -6.50
CA THR A 140 1.39 13.66 -5.73
C THR A 140 0.89 13.13 -4.38
N LEU A 141 0.87 11.80 -4.18
CA LEU A 141 0.54 11.19 -2.88
C LEU A 141 1.58 11.61 -1.83
N ARG A 142 1.18 12.44 -0.88
CA ARG A 142 2.06 12.93 0.20
C ARG A 142 1.97 12.11 1.48
N SER A 143 0.82 11.48 1.72
CA SER A 143 0.56 10.68 2.93
C SER A 143 -0.60 9.72 2.71
N GLY A 144 -0.87 8.90 3.71
CA GLY A 144 -2.06 8.07 3.73
C GLY A 144 -2.04 7.03 4.85
N VAL A 145 -3.12 6.28 4.89
CA VAL A 145 -3.29 5.10 5.75
C VAL A 145 -3.87 3.97 4.92
N VAL A 146 -3.22 2.83 4.96
CA VAL A 146 -3.76 1.60 4.38
C VAL A 146 -4.02 0.57 5.48
N MET A 147 -5.14 -0.12 5.36
CA MET A 147 -5.49 -1.25 6.21
C MET A 147 -5.13 -2.53 5.48
N VAL A 148 -4.33 -3.38 6.12
CA VAL A 148 -3.80 -4.62 5.56
C VAL A 148 -3.78 -5.71 6.63
N GLN A 149 -3.48 -6.96 6.25
CA GLN A 149 -3.24 -8.03 7.22
C GLN A 149 -2.14 -7.64 8.20
N ALA A 150 -2.27 -8.07 9.47
CA ALA A 150 -1.33 -7.69 10.53
C ALA A 150 0.12 -8.04 10.18
N GLU A 151 0.36 -9.22 9.59
CA GLU A 151 1.70 -9.64 9.14
C GLU A 151 2.27 -8.70 8.06
N VAL A 152 1.43 -8.27 7.11
CA VAL A 152 1.84 -7.34 6.05
C VAL A 152 2.15 -5.96 6.62
N ALA A 153 1.33 -5.49 7.57
CA ALA A 153 1.56 -4.23 8.27
C ALA A 153 2.90 -4.23 9.01
N ASP A 154 3.16 -5.31 9.75
CA ASP A 154 4.40 -5.47 10.52
C ASP A 154 5.62 -5.50 9.58
N ARG A 155 5.51 -6.16 8.41
CA ARG A 155 6.56 -6.14 7.39
C ARG A 155 6.77 -4.76 6.78
N LEU A 156 5.70 -4.03 6.41
CA LEU A 156 5.82 -2.70 5.82
C LEU A 156 6.48 -1.70 6.77
N ALA A 157 6.13 -1.75 8.07
CA ALA A 157 6.64 -0.84 9.10
C ALA A 157 7.96 -1.30 9.75
N ALA A 158 8.48 -2.47 9.37
CA ALA A 158 9.68 -3.05 9.96
C ALA A 158 10.94 -2.21 9.67
N LYS A 159 11.89 -2.27 10.59
CA LYS A 159 13.19 -1.60 10.50
C LYS A 159 14.30 -2.64 10.27
N PRO A 160 15.46 -2.24 9.70
CA PRO A 160 16.61 -3.13 9.56
C PRO A 160 16.93 -3.89 10.85
N ASN A 161 17.41 -5.12 10.72
CA ASN A 161 17.74 -6.03 11.82
C ASN A 161 16.54 -6.55 12.64
N THR A 162 15.30 -6.38 12.17
CA THR A 162 14.12 -7.03 12.75
C THR A 162 13.70 -8.24 11.94
N LYS A 163 12.97 -9.16 12.57
CA LYS A 163 12.51 -10.41 11.95
C LYS A 163 11.59 -10.17 10.76
N GLU A 164 10.73 -9.17 10.87
CA GLU A 164 9.71 -8.81 9.89
C GLU A 164 10.28 -8.03 8.69
N TYR A 165 11.48 -7.45 8.84
CA TYR A 165 12.11 -6.64 7.78
C TYR A 165 12.38 -7.47 6.52
N GLY A 166 12.00 -6.92 5.36
CA GLY A 166 12.11 -7.61 4.10
C GLY A 166 11.84 -6.72 2.89
N ILE A 167 11.65 -7.35 1.74
CA ILE A 167 11.42 -6.65 0.46
C ILE A 167 10.36 -5.54 0.56
N PRO A 168 9.17 -5.77 1.17
CA PRO A 168 8.16 -4.71 1.28
C PRO A 168 8.65 -3.49 2.06
N SER A 169 9.39 -3.71 3.15
CA SER A 169 9.94 -2.64 4.00
C SER A 169 10.91 -1.77 3.21
N VAL A 170 11.88 -2.42 2.55
CA VAL A 170 12.96 -1.73 1.84
C VAL A 170 12.43 -1.02 0.61
N LYS A 171 11.59 -1.70 -0.21
CA LYS A 171 11.05 -1.09 -1.43
C LYS A 171 10.14 0.10 -1.12
N ALA A 172 9.26 0.00 -0.12
CA ALA A 172 8.43 1.13 0.30
C ALA A 172 9.27 2.32 0.77
N ALA A 173 10.39 2.04 1.44
CA ALA A 173 11.32 3.05 1.93
C ALA A 173 11.99 3.88 0.82
N TRP A 174 11.88 3.51 -0.45
CA TRP A 174 12.29 4.34 -1.58
C TRP A 174 11.47 5.63 -1.69
N TRP A 175 10.15 5.55 -1.43
CA TRP A 175 9.23 6.68 -1.63
C TRP A 175 8.70 7.28 -0.33
N VAL A 176 8.59 6.47 0.73
CA VAL A 176 7.86 6.85 1.94
C VAL A 176 8.56 6.41 3.22
N GLU A 177 8.26 7.13 4.28
CA GLU A 177 8.44 6.63 5.65
C GLU A 177 7.15 5.94 6.07
N VAL A 178 7.27 4.71 6.59
CA VAL A 178 6.14 3.87 7.02
C VAL A 178 6.14 3.71 8.53
N THR A 179 4.95 3.83 9.13
CA THR A 179 4.73 3.68 10.57
C THR A 179 3.49 2.86 10.86
N GLY A 180 3.49 2.09 11.95
CA GLY A 180 2.26 1.45 12.44
C GLY A 180 1.26 2.50 12.94
N ALA A 181 -0.02 2.35 12.58
CA ALA A 181 -1.09 3.28 12.91
C ALA A 181 -2.22 2.65 13.75
N GLY A 182 -1.98 1.46 14.29
CA GLY A 182 -2.89 0.77 15.21
C GLY A 182 -3.49 -0.51 14.67
N SER A 183 -4.18 -1.23 15.55
CA SER A 183 -4.86 -2.49 15.25
C SER A 183 -6.34 -2.28 14.98
N VAL A 184 -6.94 -3.19 14.21
CA VAL A 184 -8.36 -3.16 13.85
C VAL A 184 -8.99 -4.51 14.17
N SER A 185 -10.09 -4.51 14.91
CA SER A 185 -10.81 -5.74 15.29
C SER A 185 -11.44 -6.40 14.06
N ARG A 186 -11.45 -7.74 14.03
CA ARG A 186 -12.16 -8.53 13.00
C ARG A 186 -13.66 -8.28 13.02
N SER A 187 -14.22 -7.90 14.16
CA SER A 187 -15.67 -7.68 14.34
C SER A 187 -16.22 -6.51 13.51
N ILE A 188 -15.35 -5.64 13.01
CA ILE A 188 -15.77 -4.52 12.17
C ILE A 188 -15.98 -4.92 10.70
N PHE A 189 -15.72 -6.16 10.35
CA PHE A 189 -15.84 -6.65 8.97
C PHE A 189 -17.00 -7.61 8.78
N TRP A 190 -17.55 -7.59 7.59
CA TRP A 190 -18.46 -8.61 7.11
C TRP A 190 -18.09 -9.03 5.67
N PRO A 191 -17.89 -10.36 5.44
CA PRO A 191 -17.66 -11.38 6.46
C PRO A 191 -16.41 -11.10 7.29
N ALA A 192 -16.35 -11.64 8.52
CA ALA A 192 -15.18 -11.47 9.36
C ALA A 192 -13.96 -12.21 8.75
N PRO A 193 -12.80 -11.57 8.64
CA PRO A 193 -11.59 -12.22 8.13
C PRO A 193 -11.03 -13.24 9.13
N ASN A 194 -10.26 -14.22 8.62
CA ASN A 194 -9.60 -15.22 9.47
C ASN A 194 -8.34 -14.69 10.17
N VAL A 195 -7.81 -13.54 9.73
CA VAL A 195 -6.58 -12.93 10.22
C VAL A 195 -6.85 -11.51 10.73
N ASP A 196 -6.01 -11.05 11.65
CA ASP A 196 -6.10 -9.69 12.18
C ASP A 196 -5.63 -8.67 11.15
N SER A 197 -6.15 -7.45 11.27
CA SER A 197 -5.80 -6.31 10.43
C SER A 197 -5.13 -5.21 11.26
N LYS A 198 -4.24 -4.47 10.61
CA LYS A 198 -3.60 -3.28 11.18
C LYS A 198 -3.65 -2.13 10.18
N LEU A 199 -3.60 -0.93 10.72
CA LEU A 199 -3.42 0.29 9.96
C LEU A 199 -1.93 0.58 9.82
N VAL A 200 -1.53 0.97 8.62
CA VAL A 200 -0.18 1.42 8.28
C VAL A 200 -0.28 2.84 7.75
N GLY A 201 0.32 3.76 8.47
CA GLY A 201 0.48 5.14 8.03
C GLY A 201 1.75 5.33 7.22
N PHE A 202 1.74 6.25 6.27
CA PHE A 202 2.93 6.62 5.54
C PHE A 202 2.99 8.12 5.23
N LYS A 203 4.20 8.63 5.08
CA LYS A 203 4.48 9.98 4.59
C LYS A 203 5.51 9.91 3.47
N ARG A 204 5.25 10.61 2.37
CA ARG A 204 6.21 10.68 1.25
C ARG A 204 7.46 11.43 1.67
N ARG A 205 8.57 11.00 1.13
CA ARG A 205 9.87 11.66 1.24
C ARG A 205 10.52 11.82 -0.13
N ALA A 206 11.57 12.60 -0.21
CA ALA A 206 12.38 12.68 -1.41
C ALA A 206 12.95 11.30 -1.75
N THR A 207 12.87 10.90 -3.01
CA THR A 207 13.47 9.66 -3.49
C THR A 207 14.99 9.74 -3.48
N PRO A 208 15.71 8.65 -3.19
CA PRO A 208 17.18 8.64 -3.17
C PRO A 208 17.84 8.89 -4.54
N GLY A 209 17.08 8.78 -5.62
CA GLY A 209 17.58 8.98 -6.98
C GLY A 209 16.50 8.83 -8.04
N ASP A 210 16.92 8.68 -9.27
CA ASP A 210 16.08 8.56 -10.46
C ASP A 210 15.54 7.14 -10.69
N GLU A 211 14.78 6.97 -11.75
CA GLU A 211 14.16 5.70 -12.15
C GLU A 211 15.19 4.61 -12.53
N LYS A 212 16.33 5.01 -13.11
CA LYS A 212 17.41 4.08 -13.45
C LYS A 212 18.02 3.49 -12.18
N LEU A 213 18.34 4.34 -11.21
CA LEU A 213 18.86 3.90 -9.92
C LEU A 213 17.83 3.05 -9.17
N ARG A 214 16.55 3.41 -9.19
CA ARG A 214 15.49 2.64 -8.55
C ARG A 214 15.42 1.19 -9.05
N LYS A 215 15.45 1.00 -10.37
CA LYS A 215 15.42 -0.35 -10.98
C LYS A 215 16.60 -1.20 -10.52
N GLU A 216 17.79 -0.62 -10.50
CA GLU A 216 18.99 -1.29 -10.03
C GLU A 216 18.91 -1.66 -8.55
N VAL A 217 18.50 -0.73 -7.71
CA VAL A 217 18.31 -0.95 -6.27
C VAL A 217 17.30 -2.06 -6.02
N PHE A 218 16.16 -2.06 -6.72
CA PHE A 218 15.12 -3.07 -6.54
C PHE A 218 15.60 -4.47 -6.97
N ALA A 219 16.35 -4.56 -8.05
CA ALA A 219 16.96 -5.83 -8.48
C ALA A 219 17.95 -6.37 -7.43
N ILE A 220 18.76 -5.51 -6.83
CA ILE A 220 19.70 -5.88 -5.77
C ILE A 220 18.94 -6.32 -4.50
N ILE A 221 17.89 -5.60 -4.11
CA ILE A 221 17.03 -5.99 -2.99
C ILE A 221 16.45 -7.39 -3.21
N ASP A 222 15.87 -7.65 -4.38
CA ASP A 222 15.28 -8.96 -4.69
C ASP A 222 16.29 -10.10 -4.57
N LEU A 223 17.51 -9.92 -5.07
CA LEU A 223 18.60 -10.90 -4.95
C LEU A 223 19.05 -11.08 -3.49
N ALA A 224 19.24 -10.00 -2.75
CA ALA A 224 19.69 -10.05 -1.36
C ALA A 224 18.68 -10.79 -0.45
N PHE A 225 17.38 -10.62 -0.69
CA PHE A 225 16.33 -11.26 0.09
C PHE A 225 15.90 -12.64 -0.43
N ALA A 226 16.17 -12.98 -1.70
CA ALA A 226 15.97 -14.35 -2.22
C ALA A 226 16.78 -15.38 -1.43
N GLN A 227 17.92 -14.98 -0.88
CA GLN A 227 18.80 -15.80 -0.07
C GLN A 227 19.02 -15.17 1.32
N ARG A 228 17.94 -14.84 2.04
CA ARG A 228 17.93 -14.05 3.29
C ARG A 228 18.99 -14.45 4.32
N ARG A 229 19.33 -15.76 4.41
CA ARG A 229 20.31 -16.26 5.40
C ARG A 229 21.76 -16.19 4.93
N LYS A 230 22.03 -15.86 3.67
CA LYS A 230 23.37 -15.73 3.11
C LYS A 230 23.95 -14.35 3.34
N MET A 231 25.29 -14.27 3.42
CA MET A 231 26.02 -13.01 3.37
C MET A 231 25.82 -12.35 2.00
N LEU A 232 25.88 -11.03 1.94
CA LEU A 232 25.66 -10.24 0.72
C LEU A 232 26.55 -10.70 -0.44
N ARG A 233 27.85 -10.94 -0.20
CA ARG A 233 28.78 -11.44 -1.23
C ARG A 233 28.31 -12.73 -1.89
N ALA A 234 27.66 -13.60 -1.13
CA ALA A 234 27.11 -14.85 -1.66
C ALA A 234 25.75 -14.64 -2.32
N ALA A 235 24.88 -13.83 -1.73
CA ALA A 235 23.56 -13.53 -2.27
C ALA A 235 23.61 -12.80 -3.61
N LEU A 236 24.60 -11.90 -3.79
CA LEU A 236 24.78 -11.08 -4.98
C LEU A 236 25.78 -11.69 -6.00
N SER A 237 26.32 -12.88 -5.73
CA SER A 237 27.35 -13.52 -6.58
C SER A 237 26.92 -13.68 -8.02
N SER A 238 25.66 -14.07 -8.29
CA SER A 238 25.13 -14.24 -9.64
C SER A 238 25.09 -12.93 -10.43
N ARG A 239 24.97 -11.80 -9.77
CA ARG A 239 24.92 -10.49 -10.43
C ARG A 239 26.29 -9.99 -10.84
N TYR A 240 27.31 -10.27 -10.04
CA TYR A 240 28.66 -9.72 -10.22
C TYR A 240 29.69 -10.73 -10.75
N GLY A 241 29.24 -11.90 -11.21
CA GLY A 241 30.15 -12.90 -11.80
C GLY A 241 30.95 -13.73 -10.79
N GLY A 242 30.48 -13.82 -9.54
CA GLY A 242 31.06 -14.63 -8.48
C GLY A 242 31.15 -13.94 -7.14
N SER A 243 31.40 -14.73 -6.08
CA SER A 243 31.42 -14.20 -4.71
C SER A 243 32.59 -13.22 -4.48
N ALA A 244 33.76 -13.47 -5.09
CA ALA A 244 34.91 -12.57 -4.97
C ALA A 244 34.67 -11.21 -5.64
N ALA A 245 34.05 -11.20 -6.85
CA ALA A 245 33.69 -9.98 -7.54
C ALA A 245 32.60 -9.22 -6.81
N ALA A 246 31.59 -9.91 -6.25
CA ALA A 246 30.59 -9.30 -5.40
C ALA A 246 31.18 -8.68 -4.13
N GLU A 247 32.16 -9.35 -3.50
CA GLU A 247 32.88 -8.84 -2.34
C GLU A 247 33.63 -7.54 -2.68
N ALA A 248 34.40 -7.54 -3.77
CA ALA A 248 35.13 -6.35 -4.23
C ALA A 248 34.18 -5.17 -4.52
N HIS A 249 33.04 -5.43 -5.19
CA HIS A 249 32.02 -4.42 -5.45
C HIS A 249 31.40 -3.84 -4.17
N LEU A 250 31.05 -4.69 -3.20
CA LEU A 250 30.49 -4.26 -1.91
C LEU A 250 31.48 -3.42 -1.11
N ILE A 251 32.76 -3.82 -1.08
CA ILE A 251 33.82 -3.03 -0.43
C ILE A 251 33.97 -1.65 -1.11
N ALA A 252 33.97 -1.59 -2.45
CA ALA A 252 34.03 -0.33 -3.19
C ALA A 252 32.81 0.57 -2.90
N ALA A 253 31.63 -0.02 -2.67
CA ALA A 253 30.43 0.69 -2.22
C ALA A 253 30.44 1.11 -0.74
N GLY A 254 31.49 0.74 0.02
CA GLY A 254 31.59 0.99 1.46
C GLY A 254 30.64 0.13 2.30
N ILE A 255 30.31 -1.09 1.83
CA ILE A 255 29.42 -2.03 2.49
C ILE A 255 30.22 -3.28 2.91
N ASP A 256 30.05 -3.71 4.15
CA ASP A 256 30.65 -4.96 4.63
C ASP A 256 30.01 -6.17 3.91
N PRO A 257 30.80 -6.96 3.14
CA PRO A 257 30.29 -8.07 2.33
C PRO A 257 29.81 -9.27 3.17
N THR A 258 30.11 -9.28 4.47
CA THR A 258 29.66 -10.34 5.41
C THR A 258 28.28 -10.09 5.98
N LEU A 259 27.76 -8.86 5.86
CA LEU A 259 26.40 -8.52 6.27
C LEU A 259 25.37 -9.33 5.48
N ARG A 260 24.14 -9.36 5.97
CA ARG A 260 22.97 -9.90 5.28
C ARG A 260 22.08 -8.76 4.77
N GLY A 261 21.25 -9.01 3.76
CA GLY A 261 20.33 -8.02 3.21
C GLY A 261 19.42 -7.37 4.26
N GLU A 262 19.02 -8.14 5.29
CA GLU A 262 18.16 -7.64 6.37
C GLU A 262 18.83 -6.58 7.27
N SER A 263 20.15 -6.42 7.20
CA SER A 263 20.87 -5.40 7.97
C SER A 263 20.96 -4.05 7.26
N LEU A 264 20.61 -3.98 5.97
CA LEU A 264 20.76 -2.80 5.15
C LEU A 264 19.47 -1.99 5.07
N ASP A 265 19.59 -0.68 5.18
CA ASP A 265 18.52 0.25 4.82
C ASP A 265 18.53 0.57 3.30
N ILE A 266 17.57 1.37 2.85
CA ILE A 266 17.46 1.76 1.44
C ILE A 266 18.68 2.54 0.95
N HIS A 267 19.33 3.35 1.79
CA HIS A 267 20.49 4.15 1.40
C HIS A 267 21.73 3.28 1.20
N ALA A 268 21.89 2.23 1.99
CA ALA A 268 22.95 1.24 1.78
C ALA A 268 22.76 0.48 0.46
N PHE A 269 21.52 0.08 0.12
CA PHE A 269 21.22 -0.50 -1.18
C PHE A 269 21.48 0.47 -2.34
N CYS A 270 21.21 1.77 -2.16
CA CYS A 270 21.55 2.79 -3.17
C CYS A 270 23.05 2.87 -3.43
N LYS A 271 23.90 2.84 -2.39
CA LYS A 271 25.36 2.84 -2.55
C LYS A 271 25.85 1.66 -3.39
N ILE A 272 25.32 0.45 -3.13
CA ILE A 272 25.67 -0.74 -3.90
C ILE A 272 25.29 -0.56 -5.37
N ALA A 273 24.10 -0.02 -5.65
CA ALA A 273 23.64 0.18 -7.02
C ALA A 273 24.40 1.27 -7.76
N GLN A 274 24.71 2.40 -7.11
CA GLN A 274 25.48 3.52 -7.68
C GLN A 274 26.87 3.08 -8.11
N GLN A 275 27.59 2.32 -7.27
CA GLN A 275 28.90 1.76 -7.60
C GLN A 275 28.89 0.95 -8.91
N GLY A 276 27.80 0.25 -9.21
CA GLY A 276 27.65 -0.52 -10.45
C GLY A 276 27.24 0.30 -11.66
N LEU A 277 26.73 1.51 -11.47
CA LEU A 277 26.36 2.42 -12.56
C LEU A 277 27.52 3.33 -13.00
N GLU A 278 28.53 3.49 -12.13
CA GLU A 278 29.74 4.31 -12.37
C GLU A 278 30.90 3.48 -12.95
N SER A 279 30.79 2.14 -12.91
CA SER A 279 31.78 1.18 -13.45
C SER A 279 31.44 0.79 -14.87
#